data_c4384a2ea5f937786d87b0a93c4f3176
#
_entry.id   c4384a2ea5f937786d87b0a93c4f3176
#
_cell.length_a   1.000
_cell.length_b   1.000
_cell.length_c   1.000
_cell.angle_alpha   90.00
_cell.angle_beta   90.00
_cell.angle_gamma   90.00
#
_symmetry.space_group_name_H-M   'P 1'
#
loop_
_entity.id
_entity.type
_entity.pdbx_description
1 polymer ?
#
loop_
_entity_poly.entity_id
_entity_poly.type
_entity_poly.pdbx_seq_one_letter_code
_entity_poly.pdbx_strand_id
1 'polypeptide(L)'
;PYKYGPYASTEEAFKRRARTPEEFAMVVGYDLADALVAGRLEYSLASLKAAISSNPDMVAKGSIVVDGRKALTRGMRKFGDKFGRIGLWVMNSDTYFDIVDDAITKQIYGESEIVIYGGLPGTLGKPVLVTDAVGDNDAFGLQYGAVTVTESQVPGFRAYDINDEENLAIGMRAEGAFNLDILGYSWDTSKGENPDLTLLGS
;
A
#
# COMPACT_ATOMS: atom_id res chain seq x y z
N PRO A 1 14.39 -0.52 -9.67
CA PRO A 1 13.92 -1.33 -10.80
C PRO A 1 13.01 -2.46 -10.32
N TYR A 2 11.97 -2.77 -11.10
CA TYR A 2 11.08 -3.89 -10.86
C TYR A 2 10.90 -4.71 -12.13
N LYS A 3 10.58 -5.99 -11.94
CA LYS A 3 10.30 -6.94 -13.02
C LYS A 3 9.05 -7.73 -12.67
N TYR A 4 8.14 -7.86 -13.64
CA TYR A 4 6.96 -8.70 -13.54
C TYR A 4 7.02 -9.77 -14.62
N GLY A 5 6.73 -10.98 -14.24
CA GLY A 5 6.88 -12.15 -15.10
C GLY A 5 8.24 -12.83 -14.96
N PRO A 6 8.54 -13.78 -15.86
CA PRO A 6 7.80 -14.09 -17.08
C PRO A 6 6.47 -14.81 -16.79
N TYR A 7 5.40 -14.36 -17.46
CA TYR A 7 4.15 -15.11 -17.56
C TYR A 7 4.16 -15.86 -18.87
N ALA A 8 4.02 -17.18 -18.83
CA ALA A 8 3.97 -18.02 -20.01
C ALA A 8 2.64 -18.76 -20.08
N SER A 9 2.07 -18.84 -21.27
CA SER A 9 0.89 -19.63 -21.53
C SER A 9 1.09 -20.40 -22.84
N THR A 10 0.72 -21.69 -22.84
CA THR A 10 0.71 -22.46 -24.09
C THR A 10 -0.38 -21.95 -25.01
N GLU A 11 -0.16 -22.03 -26.32
CA GLU A 11 -1.15 -21.61 -27.33
C GLU A 11 -2.50 -22.35 -27.15
N GLU A 12 -2.45 -23.61 -26.74
CA GLU A 12 -3.65 -24.40 -26.45
C GLU A 12 -4.42 -23.91 -25.22
N ALA A 13 -3.74 -23.60 -24.12
CA ALA A 13 -4.36 -23.02 -22.92
C ALA A 13 -4.94 -21.63 -23.22
N PHE A 14 -4.28 -20.88 -24.07
CA PHE A 14 -4.69 -19.60 -24.57
C PHE A 14 -6.00 -19.71 -25.37
N LYS A 15 -6.06 -20.60 -26.38
CA LYS A 15 -7.28 -20.82 -27.17
C LYS A 15 -8.48 -21.30 -26.35
N ARG A 16 -8.23 -21.96 -25.21
CA ARG A 16 -9.32 -22.40 -24.30
C ARG A 16 -9.83 -21.30 -23.37
N ARG A 17 -8.99 -20.34 -22.99
CA ARG A 17 -9.32 -19.29 -22.00
C ARG A 17 -9.64 -17.93 -22.61
N ALA A 18 -8.94 -17.56 -23.65
CA ALA A 18 -9.14 -16.31 -24.38
C ALA A 18 -9.54 -16.61 -25.81
N ARG A 19 -10.52 -15.90 -26.31
CA ARG A 19 -11.02 -16.11 -27.69
C ARG A 19 -10.10 -15.50 -28.73
N THR A 20 -9.39 -14.43 -28.35
CA THR A 20 -8.47 -13.71 -29.24
C THR A 20 -7.18 -13.32 -28.53
N PRO A 21 -6.04 -13.14 -29.26
CA PRO A 21 -4.80 -12.62 -28.71
C PRO A 21 -4.95 -11.25 -28.02
N GLU A 22 -5.84 -10.41 -28.54
CA GLU A 22 -6.12 -9.08 -28.01
C GLU A 22 -6.83 -9.16 -26.64
N GLU A 23 -7.79 -10.08 -26.48
CA GLU A 23 -8.46 -10.32 -25.19
C GLU A 23 -7.45 -10.78 -24.12
N PHE A 24 -6.53 -11.65 -24.49
CA PHE A 24 -5.48 -12.09 -23.56
C PHE A 24 -4.54 -10.95 -23.17
N ALA A 25 -4.08 -10.17 -24.13
CA ALA A 25 -3.21 -9.03 -23.86
C ALA A 25 -3.91 -8.01 -22.95
N MET A 26 -5.24 -7.84 -23.10
CA MET A 26 -6.03 -6.97 -22.24
C MET A 26 -6.09 -7.51 -20.80
N VAL A 27 -6.40 -8.79 -20.61
CA VAL A 27 -6.48 -9.41 -19.27
C VAL A 27 -5.13 -9.33 -18.57
N VAL A 28 -4.05 -9.74 -19.24
CA VAL A 28 -2.68 -9.65 -18.67
C VAL A 28 -2.29 -8.20 -18.38
N GLY A 29 -2.72 -7.26 -19.22
CA GLY A 29 -2.48 -5.83 -19.02
C GLY A 29 -3.16 -5.30 -17.75
N TYR A 30 -4.40 -5.71 -17.46
CA TYR A 30 -5.09 -5.35 -16.22
C TYR A 30 -4.43 -5.97 -14.99
N ASP A 31 -4.14 -7.27 -15.02
CA ASP A 31 -3.46 -7.96 -13.92
C ASP A 31 -2.10 -7.33 -13.62
N LEU A 32 -1.38 -6.92 -14.66
CA LEU A 32 -0.11 -6.22 -14.52
C LEU A 32 -0.29 -4.83 -13.91
N ALA A 33 -1.28 -4.07 -14.34
CA ALA A 33 -1.56 -2.74 -13.79
C ALA A 33 -1.90 -2.82 -12.30
N ASP A 34 -2.73 -3.78 -11.90
CA ASP A 34 -3.10 -4.02 -10.51
C ASP A 34 -1.87 -4.45 -9.68
N ALA A 35 -1.03 -5.34 -10.21
CA ALA A 35 0.22 -5.75 -9.55
C ALA A 35 1.21 -4.59 -9.39
N LEU A 36 1.28 -3.67 -10.37
CA LEU A 36 2.10 -2.47 -10.29
C LEU A 36 1.63 -1.53 -9.18
N VAL A 37 0.34 -1.29 -9.09
CA VAL A 37 -0.25 -0.43 -8.05
C VAL A 37 -0.04 -1.04 -6.68
N ALA A 38 -0.33 -2.34 -6.52
CA ALA A 38 -0.14 -3.06 -5.26
C ALA A 38 1.33 -3.04 -4.82
N GLY A 39 2.27 -3.33 -5.73
CA GLY A 39 3.70 -3.31 -5.42
C GLY A 39 4.20 -1.91 -5.02
N ARG A 40 3.76 -0.85 -5.70
CA ARG A 40 4.11 0.53 -5.32
C ARG A 40 3.57 0.89 -3.94
N LEU A 41 2.35 0.47 -3.63
CA LEU A 41 1.75 0.69 -2.32
C LEU A 41 2.54 -0.03 -1.23
N GLU A 42 2.87 -1.30 -1.44
CA GLU A 42 3.63 -2.12 -0.50
C GLU A 42 5.02 -1.52 -0.21
N TYR A 43 5.78 -1.17 -1.25
CA TYR A 43 7.08 -0.50 -1.08
C TYR A 43 6.95 0.85 -0.38
N SER A 44 5.92 1.63 -0.69
CA SER A 44 5.67 2.92 -0.05
C SER A 44 5.40 2.77 1.45
N LEU A 45 4.58 1.79 1.83
CA LEU A 45 4.24 1.53 3.23
C LEU A 45 5.41 0.94 4.01
N ALA A 46 6.17 0.01 3.41
CA ALA A 46 7.38 -0.54 4.04
C ALA A 46 8.43 0.54 4.29
N SER A 47 8.70 1.39 3.29
CA SER A 47 9.63 2.50 3.42
C SER A 47 9.17 3.52 4.47
N LEU A 48 7.87 3.81 4.51
CA LEU A 48 7.27 4.70 5.49
C LEU A 48 7.42 4.15 6.91
N LYS A 49 7.14 2.85 7.10
CA LYS A 49 7.30 2.16 8.37
C LYS A 49 8.76 2.22 8.85
N ALA A 50 9.71 1.92 7.96
CA ALA A 50 11.14 2.01 8.26
C ALA A 50 11.55 3.43 8.68
N ALA A 51 11.12 4.44 7.92
CA ALA A 51 11.40 5.84 8.21
C ALA A 51 10.84 6.30 9.55
N ILE A 52 9.57 6.01 9.84
CA ILE A 52 8.93 6.38 11.10
C ILE A 52 9.57 5.64 12.28
N SER A 53 9.87 4.34 12.12
CA SER A 53 10.50 3.53 13.18
C SER A 53 11.90 4.02 13.54
N SER A 54 12.62 4.64 12.61
CA SER A 54 13.93 5.24 12.88
C SER A 54 13.87 6.47 13.80
N ASN A 55 12.67 7.07 13.96
CA ASN A 55 12.48 8.26 14.80
C ASN A 55 11.43 8.00 15.88
N PRO A 56 11.83 7.63 17.11
CA PRO A 56 10.90 7.32 18.21
C PRO A 56 9.97 8.48 18.57
N ASP A 57 10.36 9.73 18.28
CA ASP A 57 9.53 10.90 18.56
C ASP A 57 8.29 10.94 17.66
N MET A 58 8.31 10.29 16.51
CA MET A 58 7.17 10.18 15.60
C MET A 58 6.25 9.00 15.94
N VAL A 59 6.67 8.10 16.83
CA VAL A 59 5.90 6.90 17.20
C VAL A 59 5.09 7.17 18.46
N ALA A 60 3.78 7.00 18.38
CA ALA A 60 2.89 6.98 19.54
C ALA A 60 2.74 5.53 20.02
N LYS A 61 3.19 5.24 21.24
CA LYS A 61 3.04 3.91 21.84
C LYS A 61 1.61 3.72 22.36
N GLY A 62 1.02 2.57 22.08
CA GLY A 62 -0.32 2.19 22.53
C GLY A 62 -0.80 0.98 21.73
N SER A 63 -1.91 0.40 22.15
CA SER A 63 -2.59 -0.65 21.39
C SER A 63 -3.94 -0.14 20.94
N ILE A 64 -4.24 -0.27 19.66
CA ILE A 64 -5.54 0.16 19.11
C ILE A 64 -6.65 -0.75 19.66
N VAL A 65 -6.38 -2.04 19.80
CA VAL A 65 -7.32 -3.02 20.39
C VAL A 65 -7.75 -2.61 21.81
N VAL A 66 -6.82 -2.09 22.62
CA VAL A 66 -7.08 -1.71 24.02
C VAL A 66 -7.58 -0.27 24.14
N ASP A 67 -6.94 0.64 23.45
CA ASP A 67 -7.15 2.09 23.54
C ASP A 67 -8.20 2.61 22.56
N GLY A 68 -8.53 1.83 21.53
CA GLY A 68 -9.46 2.20 20.47
C GLY A 68 -9.05 3.51 19.79
N ARG A 69 -10.04 4.36 19.54
CA ARG A 69 -9.84 5.71 18.95
C ARG A 69 -8.83 6.60 19.68
N LYS A 70 -8.57 6.36 20.99
CA LYS A 70 -7.59 7.14 21.75
C LYS A 70 -6.17 6.95 21.24
N ALA A 71 -5.87 5.80 20.61
CA ALA A 71 -4.58 5.56 19.99
C ALA A 71 -4.34 6.54 18.83
N LEU A 72 -5.34 6.80 17.99
CA LEU A 72 -5.24 7.78 16.90
C LEU A 72 -5.01 9.20 17.43
N THR A 73 -5.72 9.60 18.47
CA THR A 73 -5.52 10.92 19.07
C THR A 73 -4.14 11.08 19.72
N ARG A 74 -3.55 9.99 20.23
CA ARG A 74 -2.14 10.00 20.68
C ARG A 74 -1.18 10.19 19.51
N GLY A 75 -1.45 9.56 18.35
CA GLY A 75 -0.69 9.81 17.12
C GLY A 75 -0.77 11.27 16.68
N MET A 76 -1.96 11.88 16.72
CA MET A 76 -2.14 13.29 16.38
C MET A 76 -1.34 14.22 17.29
N ARG A 77 -1.21 13.90 18.58
CA ARG A 77 -0.41 14.70 19.53
C ARG A 77 1.06 14.79 19.14
N LYS A 78 1.58 13.83 18.37
CA LYS A 78 2.96 13.87 17.85
C LYS A 78 3.16 14.99 16.82
N PHE A 79 2.09 15.43 16.16
CA PHE A 79 2.12 16.59 15.28
C PHE A 79 2.00 17.93 16.00
N GLY A 80 1.66 17.91 17.30
CA GLY A 80 1.47 19.13 18.10
C GLY A 80 0.40 20.04 17.50
N ASP A 81 0.69 21.32 17.36
CA ASP A 81 -0.19 22.34 16.76
C ASP A 81 -0.44 22.11 15.25
N LYS A 82 0.39 21.29 14.61
CA LYS A 82 0.31 20.99 13.17
C LYS A 82 -0.56 19.78 12.85
N PHE A 83 -1.30 19.23 13.82
CA PHE A 83 -2.16 18.05 13.60
C PHE A 83 -3.18 18.24 12.45
N GLY A 84 -3.58 19.48 12.17
CA GLY A 84 -4.43 19.81 11.02
C GLY A 84 -3.84 19.49 9.64
N ARG A 85 -2.50 19.32 9.55
CA ARG A 85 -1.81 18.94 8.30
C ARG A 85 -1.98 17.47 7.94
N ILE A 86 -2.45 16.62 8.87
CA ILE A 86 -2.78 15.23 8.55
C ILE A 86 -3.87 15.25 7.48
N GLY A 87 -3.57 14.68 6.33
CA GLY A 87 -4.47 14.62 5.18
C GLY A 87 -5.09 13.25 4.99
N LEU A 88 -4.42 12.17 5.48
CA LEU A 88 -4.81 10.79 5.29
C LEU A 88 -4.36 9.94 6.48
N TRP A 89 -5.21 9.01 6.89
CA TRP A 89 -4.83 7.89 7.74
C TRP A 89 -4.69 6.62 6.89
N VAL A 90 -3.70 5.79 7.22
CA VAL A 90 -3.53 4.47 6.60
C VAL A 90 -3.47 3.44 7.71
N MET A 91 -4.26 2.39 7.61
CA MET A 91 -4.32 1.32 8.62
C MET A 91 -4.79 0.00 8.01
N ASN A 92 -4.54 -1.08 8.75
CA ASN A 92 -5.01 -2.43 8.42
C ASN A 92 -6.55 -2.53 8.60
N SER A 93 -7.17 -3.51 7.91
CA SER A 93 -8.61 -3.76 8.00
C SER A 93 -9.05 -4.12 9.43
N ASP A 94 -8.31 -4.99 10.13
CA ASP A 94 -8.63 -5.36 11.50
C ASP A 94 -8.57 -4.16 12.45
N THR A 95 -7.52 -3.35 12.32
CA THR A 95 -7.37 -2.09 13.06
C THR A 95 -8.52 -1.12 12.81
N TYR A 96 -8.99 -1.03 11.56
CA TYR A 96 -10.14 -0.20 11.20
C TYR A 96 -11.41 -0.67 11.90
N PHE A 97 -11.70 -1.97 11.84
CA PHE A 97 -12.90 -2.53 12.46
C PHE A 97 -12.84 -2.49 13.98
N ASP A 98 -11.69 -2.69 14.62
CA ASP A 98 -11.52 -2.52 16.06
C ASP A 98 -11.93 -1.12 16.54
N ILE A 99 -11.61 -0.08 15.76
CA ILE A 99 -12.00 1.30 16.07
C ILE A 99 -13.51 1.50 15.87
N VAL A 100 -14.10 0.89 14.85
CA VAL A 100 -15.55 0.93 14.61
C VAL A 100 -16.29 0.24 15.75
N ASP A 101 -15.84 -0.95 16.16
CA ASP A 101 -16.45 -1.72 17.24
C ASP A 101 -16.31 -1.00 18.60
N ASP A 102 -15.16 -0.36 18.88
CA ASP A 102 -14.98 0.49 20.06
C ASP A 102 -16.00 1.65 20.05
N ALA A 103 -16.25 2.24 18.90
CA ALA A 103 -17.20 3.32 18.74
C ALA A 103 -18.66 2.87 18.95
N ILE A 104 -19.02 1.68 18.44
CA ILE A 104 -20.35 1.08 18.61
C ILE A 104 -20.55 0.70 20.08
N THR A 105 -19.60 0.00 20.69
CA THR A 105 -19.68 -0.51 22.06
C THR A 105 -19.83 0.62 23.10
N LYS A 106 -19.20 1.76 22.85
CA LYS A 106 -19.25 2.92 23.76
C LYS A 106 -20.42 3.86 23.49
N GLN A 107 -21.42 3.43 22.71
CA GLN A 107 -22.64 4.22 22.40
C GLN A 107 -22.35 5.66 22.03
N ILE A 108 -21.34 5.88 21.20
CA ILE A 108 -21.00 7.22 20.73
C ILE A 108 -22.06 7.75 19.77
N TYR A 109 -22.80 6.83 19.18
CA TYR A 109 -23.95 7.08 18.33
C TYR A 109 -25.21 6.73 19.13
N GLY A 110 -26.10 7.69 19.35
CA GLY A 110 -27.38 7.46 20.02
C GLY A 110 -28.16 6.33 19.33
N GLU A 111 -29.04 5.68 20.09
CA GLU A 111 -29.76 4.43 19.72
C GLU A 111 -30.56 4.49 18.41
N SER A 112 -30.75 5.62 17.77
CA SER A 112 -31.68 5.76 16.64
C SER A 112 -31.05 6.00 15.27
N GLU A 113 -29.77 6.38 15.16
CA GLU A 113 -29.17 6.61 13.86
C GLU A 113 -27.65 6.40 13.89
N ILE A 114 -27.16 5.35 13.21
CA ILE A 114 -25.73 5.25 12.85
C ILE A 114 -25.50 6.18 11.67
N VAL A 115 -25.32 7.45 11.97
CA VAL A 115 -24.90 8.42 10.96
C VAL A 115 -23.41 8.64 11.12
N ILE A 116 -22.60 7.99 10.27
CA ILE A 116 -21.17 8.23 10.16
C ILE A 116 -20.98 9.59 9.43
N TYR A 117 -21.30 10.67 10.10
CA TYR A 117 -20.95 11.99 9.61
C TYR A 117 -19.47 12.26 9.95
N GLY A 118 -18.65 12.39 8.91
CA GLY A 118 -17.29 12.89 9.03
C GLY A 118 -16.18 11.85 9.23
N GLY A 119 -16.39 10.59 8.83
CA GLY A 119 -15.34 9.58 8.79
C GLY A 119 -15.20 8.76 10.07
N LEU A 120 -14.18 7.90 10.11
CA LEU A 120 -13.89 7.00 11.23
C LEU A 120 -13.70 7.79 12.54
N PRO A 121 -14.31 7.37 13.67
CA PRO A 121 -14.10 8.01 14.96
C PRO A 121 -12.63 8.06 15.37
N GLY A 122 -12.18 9.23 15.81
CA GLY A 122 -10.78 9.47 16.18
C GLY A 122 -9.90 10.04 15.07
N THR A 123 -10.35 10.03 13.80
CA THR A 123 -9.61 10.65 12.68
C THR A 123 -9.93 12.14 12.50
N LEU A 124 -10.90 12.68 13.23
CA LEU A 124 -11.42 14.05 13.07
C LEU A 124 -11.86 14.37 11.64
N GLY A 125 -12.57 13.43 11.01
CA GLY A 125 -13.09 13.60 9.65
C GLY A 125 -12.04 13.45 8.53
N LYS A 126 -10.84 13.01 8.85
CA LYS A 126 -9.83 12.73 7.83
C LYS A 126 -10.11 11.39 7.13
N PRO A 127 -9.87 11.30 5.81
CA PRO A 127 -10.05 10.06 5.08
C PRO A 127 -9.13 8.95 5.59
N VAL A 128 -9.56 7.71 5.44
CA VAL A 128 -8.82 6.52 5.83
C VAL A 128 -8.62 5.63 4.62
N LEU A 129 -7.38 5.25 4.36
CA LEU A 129 -7.03 4.17 3.44
C LEU A 129 -6.88 2.89 4.24
N VAL A 130 -7.74 1.91 3.95
CA VAL A 130 -7.67 0.59 4.56
C VAL A 130 -6.90 -0.34 3.63
N THR A 131 -5.84 -0.95 4.14
CA THR A 131 -5.00 -1.87 3.37
C THR A 131 -4.28 -2.86 4.27
N ASP A 132 -4.34 -4.14 3.92
CA ASP A 132 -3.69 -5.23 4.67
C ASP A 132 -2.16 -5.30 4.44
N ALA A 133 -1.61 -4.41 3.60
CA ALA A 133 -0.17 -4.20 3.51
C ALA A 133 0.43 -3.49 4.73
N VAL A 134 -0.41 -2.98 5.65
CA VAL A 134 -0.01 -2.44 6.95
C VAL A 134 -0.17 -3.52 8.00
N GLY A 135 0.80 -3.64 8.93
CA GLY A 135 0.74 -4.61 10.02
C GLY A 135 -0.41 -4.32 11.00
N ASP A 136 -0.84 -5.36 11.70
CA ASP A 136 -1.87 -5.26 12.74
C ASP A 136 -1.44 -4.27 13.83
N ASN A 137 -2.40 -3.48 14.32
CA ASN A 137 -2.17 -2.40 15.27
C ASN A 137 -1.30 -1.23 14.79
N ASP A 138 -0.91 -1.21 13.52
CA ASP A 138 -0.23 -0.07 12.92
C ASP A 138 -1.24 0.90 12.30
N ALA A 139 -1.07 2.19 12.56
CA ALA A 139 -1.82 3.26 11.90
C ALA A 139 -0.88 4.44 11.61
N PHE A 140 -0.87 4.88 10.37
CA PHE A 140 -0.03 6.02 9.93
C PHE A 140 -0.89 7.25 9.68
N GLY A 141 -0.59 8.34 10.36
CA GLY A 141 -1.14 9.66 10.04
C GLY A 141 -0.20 10.39 9.10
N LEU A 142 -0.62 10.65 7.88
CA LEU A 142 0.20 11.21 6.81
C LEU A 142 -0.24 12.63 6.45
N GLN A 143 0.71 13.53 6.30
CA GLN A 143 0.47 14.81 5.65
C GLN A 143 0.52 14.67 4.12
N TYR A 144 -0.06 15.63 3.40
CA TYR A 144 0.06 15.66 1.95
C TYR A 144 1.52 15.77 1.53
N GLY A 145 1.92 14.94 0.54
CA GLY A 145 3.29 14.88 0.06
C GLY A 145 4.26 14.15 0.99
N ALA A 146 3.77 13.41 2.01
CA ALA A 146 4.63 12.62 2.90
C ALA A 146 5.38 11.51 2.15
N VAL A 147 4.74 10.94 1.13
CA VAL A 147 5.33 9.95 0.24
C VAL A 147 5.12 10.40 -1.19
N THR A 148 6.17 10.41 -2.00
CA THR A 148 6.11 10.73 -3.42
C THR A 148 6.71 9.58 -4.21
N VAL A 149 5.94 9.08 -5.18
CA VAL A 149 6.39 8.05 -6.12
C VAL A 149 6.60 8.69 -7.48
N THR A 150 7.82 8.60 -8.01
CA THR A 150 8.18 9.17 -9.32
C THR A 150 8.68 8.06 -10.23
N GLU A 151 8.10 7.93 -11.41
CA GLU A 151 8.60 6.98 -12.40
C GLU A 151 9.94 7.47 -12.95
N SER A 152 10.97 6.66 -12.80
CA SER A 152 12.28 6.88 -13.42
C SER A 152 12.42 6.16 -14.75
N GLN A 153 11.67 5.08 -14.94
CA GLN A 153 11.55 4.36 -16.20
C GLN A 153 10.12 3.90 -16.39
N VAL A 154 9.51 4.32 -17.49
CA VAL A 154 8.15 3.89 -17.87
C VAL A 154 8.14 2.36 -18.03
N PRO A 155 7.10 1.67 -17.57
CA PRO A 155 6.98 0.24 -17.74
C PRO A 155 7.11 -0.19 -19.20
N GLY A 156 8.16 -0.95 -19.51
CA GLY A 156 8.35 -1.57 -20.79
C GLY A 156 7.68 -2.94 -20.83
N PHE A 157 6.89 -3.21 -21.86
CA PHE A 157 6.17 -4.45 -22.04
C PHE A 157 6.75 -5.21 -23.23
N ARG A 158 7.03 -6.50 -23.07
CA ARG A 158 7.46 -7.35 -24.18
C ARG A 158 6.74 -8.69 -24.14
N ALA A 159 6.16 -9.06 -25.27
CA ALA A 159 5.77 -10.43 -25.60
C ALA A 159 6.88 -11.10 -26.40
N TYR A 160 7.10 -12.38 -26.18
CA TYR A 160 8.08 -13.18 -26.90
C TYR A 160 7.57 -14.62 -27.07
N ASP A 161 7.97 -15.24 -28.16
CA ASP A 161 7.63 -16.64 -28.44
C ASP A 161 8.60 -17.57 -27.72
N ILE A 162 8.08 -18.61 -27.10
CA ILE A 162 8.86 -19.67 -26.46
C ILE A 162 8.77 -20.89 -27.35
N ASN A 163 9.88 -21.20 -28.01
CA ASN A 163 9.94 -22.29 -29.01
C ASN A 163 10.66 -23.54 -28.48
N ASP A 164 11.00 -23.59 -27.18
CA ASP A 164 11.82 -24.69 -26.59
C ASP A 164 10.94 -25.81 -26.03
N GLU A 165 9.64 -25.70 -26.08
CA GLU A 165 8.67 -26.67 -25.58
C GLU A 165 8.00 -27.42 -26.76
N GLU A 166 7.47 -28.62 -26.52
CA GLU A 166 6.71 -29.39 -27.50
C GLU A 166 5.44 -28.61 -28.01
N ASN A 167 5.00 -27.60 -27.25
CA ASN A 167 3.89 -26.74 -27.60
C ASN A 167 4.36 -25.31 -27.76
N LEU A 168 3.83 -24.64 -28.79
CA LEU A 168 4.00 -23.20 -28.97
C LEU A 168 3.48 -22.45 -27.73
N ALA A 169 4.33 -21.63 -27.12
CA ALA A 169 3.99 -20.84 -25.95
C ALA A 169 4.35 -19.37 -26.18
N ILE A 170 3.56 -18.50 -25.59
CA ILE A 170 3.79 -17.06 -25.59
C ILE A 170 4.17 -16.63 -24.18
N GLY A 171 5.32 -15.98 -24.05
CA GLY A 171 5.78 -15.39 -22.82
C GLY A 171 5.54 -13.87 -22.81
N MET A 172 5.24 -13.32 -21.65
CA MET A 172 5.10 -11.88 -21.42
C MET A 172 5.95 -11.45 -20.24
N ARG A 173 6.58 -10.29 -20.37
CA ARG A 173 7.39 -9.68 -19.32
C ARG A 173 7.21 -8.17 -19.32
N ALA A 174 7.16 -7.59 -18.13
CA ALA A 174 7.23 -6.16 -17.96
C ALA A 174 8.37 -5.79 -17.01
N GLU A 175 9.01 -4.66 -17.29
CA GLU A 175 10.05 -4.10 -16.45
C GLU A 175 9.96 -2.58 -16.43
N GLY A 176 10.34 -1.98 -15.31
CA GLY A 176 10.37 -0.54 -15.15
C GLY A 176 11.13 -0.16 -13.90
N ALA A 177 11.16 1.12 -13.58
CA ALA A 177 11.75 1.61 -12.35
C ALA A 177 10.99 2.82 -11.82
N PHE A 178 10.90 2.93 -10.52
CA PHE A 178 10.37 4.10 -9.83
C PHE A 178 11.28 4.50 -8.68
N ASN A 179 11.28 5.77 -8.34
CA ASN A 179 11.88 6.34 -7.16
C ASN A 179 10.81 6.61 -6.13
N LEU A 180 11.15 6.44 -4.88
CA LEU A 180 10.27 6.67 -3.75
C LEU A 180 10.96 7.66 -2.80
N ASP A 181 10.31 8.78 -2.55
CA ASP A 181 10.79 9.83 -1.66
C ASP A 181 9.87 9.95 -0.45
N ILE A 182 10.44 9.93 0.75
CA ILE A 182 9.73 10.16 2.00
C ILE A 182 10.18 11.50 2.57
N LEU A 183 9.22 12.38 2.78
CA LEU A 183 9.47 13.73 3.24
C LEU A 183 10.22 13.77 4.58
N GLY A 184 11.41 14.36 4.58
CA GLY A 184 12.25 14.50 5.77
C GLY A 184 13.15 13.32 6.10
N TYR A 185 13.16 12.27 5.26
CA TYR A 185 14.02 11.10 5.41
C TYR A 185 14.86 10.87 4.15
N SER A 186 16.05 10.31 4.33
CA SER A 186 16.90 9.84 3.25
C SER A 186 17.30 8.40 3.50
N TRP A 187 17.44 7.64 2.42
CA TRP A 187 17.95 6.28 2.50
C TRP A 187 19.45 6.27 2.78
N ASP A 188 19.87 5.37 3.68
CA ASP A 188 21.29 5.12 3.95
C ASP A 188 21.87 4.22 2.85
N THR A 189 22.55 4.83 1.89
CA THR A 189 23.16 4.15 0.74
C THR A 189 24.23 3.13 1.12
N SER A 190 24.77 3.18 2.36
CA SER A 190 25.71 2.16 2.85
C SER A 190 25.06 0.78 3.00
N LYS A 191 23.72 0.73 3.13
CA LYS A 191 22.92 -0.50 3.16
C LYS A 191 22.53 -1.05 1.77
N GLY A 192 22.91 -0.37 0.70
CA GLY A 192 22.62 -0.72 -0.69
C GLY A 192 21.92 0.41 -1.45
N GLU A 193 22.10 0.44 -2.77
CA GLU A 193 21.51 1.50 -3.60
C GLU A 193 20.04 1.29 -3.93
N ASN A 194 19.58 0.04 -3.95
CA ASN A 194 18.21 -0.34 -4.31
C ASN A 194 17.63 -1.25 -3.23
N PRO A 195 17.06 -0.70 -2.16
CA PRO A 195 16.49 -1.50 -1.10
C PRO A 195 15.31 -2.33 -1.59
N ASP A 196 15.30 -3.60 -1.23
CA ASP A 196 14.15 -4.48 -1.37
C ASP A 196 13.28 -4.47 -0.10
N LEU A 197 12.15 -5.15 -0.13
CA LEU A 197 11.23 -5.21 1.02
C LEU A 197 11.87 -5.83 2.26
N THR A 198 12.85 -6.72 2.10
CA THR A 198 13.57 -7.37 3.21
C THR A 198 14.47 -6.37 3.94
N LEU A 199 15.19 -5.54 3.18
CA LEU A 199 16.02 -4.47 3.73
C LEU A 199 15.21 -3.35 4.39
N LEU A 200 14.01 -3.07 3.87
CA LEU A 200 13.11 -2.08 4.45
C LEU A 200 12.46 -2.56 5.75
N GLY A 201 12.38 -3.87 5.96
CA GLY A 201 11.81 -4.50 7.15
C GLY A 201 12.84 -4.77 8.29
N SER A 202 14.13 -4.50 8.06
CA SER A 202 15.23 -4.82 9.00
C SER A 202 15.62 -3.65 9.91
#